data_cdf14b7a4e1b90a347785c6bdde6a85f
#
_entry.id   cdf14b7a4e1b90a347785c6bdde6a85f
#
_cell.length_a   1.000
_cell.length_b   1.000
_cell.length_c   1.000
_cell.angle_alpha   90.00
_cell.angle_beta   90.00
_cell.angle_gamma   90.00
#
_symmetry.space_group_name_H-M   'P 1'
#
loop_
_entity.id
_entity.type
_entity.pdbx_description
1 polymer ?
#
loop_
_entity_poly.entity_id
_entity_poly.type
_entity_poly.pdbx_seq_one_letter_code
_entity_poly.pdbx_strand_id
1 'polypeptide(L)'
;MLRYRAVFLLVIFLFVAHVSAQTPRAATDHFKNGNKKLESGDLTGAIEELSWAIEISSRLDVNRGTTHKALANRFADIAGDASDITVIDPFTAHAYTSRGLARYRLGDVDGAIMDWDRAITINPGLAAAYLDRGCARYTKGNKAGALADWDRALSINPRLAEAYSNRGAIRREQGETEKALTDLNRAIALDARDASTYCHRGFVWIDKREWQRAISDFDNAIKLEPRIAWAYQGRGIARTDLNDFEAAMVDFSRALELDPMLLNAYLNRGLVLLLQGKDSEADKDFARVLTLKPEIKTELERRIELAKNLRSNKY
;
A
#
# COMPACT_ATOMS: atom_id res chain seq x y z
N MET A 1 34.29 -29.41 -29.59
CA MET A 1 33.59 -29.31 -28.29
C MET A 1 32.71 -28.07 -28.13
N LEU A 2 33.11 -26.87 -28.56
CA LEU A 2 32.26 -25.66 -28.42
C LEU A 2 30.94 -25.70 -29.22
N ARG A 3 30.91 -26.28 -30.43
CA ARG A 3 29.68 -26.35 -31.25
C ARG A 3 28.61 -27.26 -30.64
N TYR A 4 28.98 -28.34 -29.95
CA TYR A 4 28.04 -29.22 -29.27
C TYR A 4 27.44 -28.59 -28.00
N ARG A 5 28.20 -27.74 -27.29
CA ARG A 5 27.67 -26.97 -26.13
C ARG A 5 26.61 -25.93 -26.53
N ALA A 6 26.81 -25.23 -27.65
CA ALA A 6 25.87 -24.24 -28.15
C ALA A 6 24.55 -24.86 -28.62
N VAL A 7 24.61 -25.99 -29.33
CA VAL A 7 23.44 -26.74 -29.79
C VAL A 7 22.69 -27.34 -28.60
N PHE A 8 23.42 -27.84 -27.58
CA PHE A 8 22.84 -28.43 -26.38
C PHE A 8 22.14 -27.36 -25.52
N LEU A 9 22.73 -26.19 -25.35
CA LEU A 9 22.10 -25.04 -24.68
C LEU A 9 20.86 -24.55 -25.43
N LEU A 10 20.87 -24.53 -26.75
CA LEU A 10 19.74 -24.18 -27.58
C LEU A 10 18.58 -25.17 -27.44
N VAL A 11 18.90 -26.48 -27.41
CA VAL A 11 17.90 -27.55 -27.21
C VAL A 11 17.31 -27.52 -25.81
N ILE A 12 18.15 -27.28 -24.78
CA ILE A 12 17.63 -27.08 -23.41
C ILE A 12 16.75 -25.82 -23.34
N PHE A 13 17.17 -24.72 -23.96
CA PHE A 13 16.40 -23.47 -23.97
C PHE A 13 15.06 -23.65 -24.70
N LEU A 14 15.04 -24.31 -25.85
CA LEU A 14 13.82 -24.62 -26.59
C LEU A 14 12.93 -25.63 -25.85
N PHE A 15 13.52 -26.63 -25.16
CA PHE A 15 12.77 -27.60 -24.36
C PHE A 15 12.16 -26.92 -23.10
N VAL A 16 12.95 -26.10 -22.40
CA VAL A 16 12.44 -25.30 -21.25
C VAL A 16 11.35 -24.33 -21.70
N ALA A 17 11.53 -23.68 -22.86
CA ALA A 17 10.50 -22.82 -23.44
C ALA A 17 9.24 -23.61 -23.86
N HIS A 18 9.40 -24.81 -24.36
CA HIS A 18 8.29 -25.69 -24.77
C HIS A 18 7.56 -26.29 -23.55
N VAL A 19 8.28 -26.62 -22.49
CA VAL A 19 7.72 -27.15 -21.24
C VAL A 19 7.06 -26.02 -20.41
N SER A 20 7.59 -24.79 -20.44
CA SER A 20 6.93 -23.63 -19.83
C SER A 20 5.67 -23.18 -20.59
N ALA A 21 5.55 -23.53 -21.88
CA ALA A 21 4.36 -23.24 -22.69
C ALA A 21 3.16 -24.15 -22.39
N GLN A 22 3.34 -25.20 -21.59
CA GLN A 22 2.27 -26.14 -21.23
C GLN A 22 1.90 -26.07 -19.76
N THR A 23 1.59 -24.85 -19.26
CA THR A 23 0.71 -24.77 -18.10
C THR A 23 -0.60 -25.43 -18.51
N PRO A 24 -1.12 -26.45 -17.80
CA PRO A 24 -2.35 -27.09 -18.24
C PRO A 24 -3.43 -26.03 -18.37
N ARG A 25 -4.18 -26.13 -19.43
CA ARG A 25 -5.30 -25.24 -19.72
C ARG A 25 -6.18 -24.99 -18.48
N ALA A 26 -6.39 -26.06 -17.70
CA ALA A 26 -7.13 -26.00 -16.44
C ALA A 26 -6.55 -24.99 -15.42
N ALA A 27 -5.23 -24.99 -15.16
CA ALA A 27 -4.62 -24.04 -14.23
C ALA A 27 -4.75 -22.59 -14.72
N THR A 28 -4.57 -22.39 -16.03
CA THR A 28 -4.74 -21.07 -16.67
C THR A 28 -6.18 -20.61 -16.61
N ASP A 29 -7.15 -21.49 -16.81
CA ASP A 29 -8.57 -21.15 -16.74
C ASP A 29 -8.98 -20.81 -15.31
N HIS A 30 -8.57 -21.58 -14.31
CA HIS A 30 -8.80 -21.24 -12.89
C HIS A 30 -8.15 -19.90 -12.51
N PHE A 31 -6.94 -19.61 -12.95
CA PHE A 31 -6.28 -18.32 -12.70
C PHE A 31 -7.05 -17.15 -13.31
N LYS A 32 -7.51 -17.27 -14.57
CA LYS A 32 -8.33 -16.24 -15.22
C LYS A 32 -9.66 -16.02 -14.50
N ASN A 33 -10.33 -17.13 -14.12
CA ASN A 33 -11.58 -17.07 -13.38
C ASN A 33 -11.39 -16.43 -12.01
N GLY A 34 -10.32 -16.78 -11.30
CA GLY A 34 -9.98 -16.20 -10.02
C GLY A 34 -9.74 -14.69 -10.10
N ASN A 35 -8.97 -14.23 -11.10
CA ASN A 35 -8.76 -12.80 -11.31
C ASN A 35 -10.06 -12.07 -11.68
N LYS A 36 -10.90 -12.66 -12.54
CA LYS A 36 -12.22 -12.08 -12.86
C LYS A 36 -13.11 -11.96 -11.63
N LYS A 37 -13.13 -12.96 -10.75
CA LYS A 37 -13.86 -12.93 -9.49
C LYS A 37 -13.29 -11.86 -8.54
N LEU A 38 -11.97 -11.73 -8.49
CA LEU A 38 -11.29 -10.69 -7.71
C LEU A 38 -11.67 -9.27 -8.19
N GLU A 39 -11.75 -9.05 -9.50
CA GLU A 39 -12.19 -7.78 -10.10
C GLU A 39 -13.67 -7.49 -9.83
N SER A 40 -14.51 -8.52 -9.84
CA SER A 40 -15.95 -8.38 -9.53
C SER A 40 -16.28 -8.28 -8.04
N GLY A 41 -15.28 -8.45 -7.15
CA GLY A 41 -15.47 -8.41 -5.70
C GLY A 41 -15.90 -9.74 -5.07
N ASP A 42 -16.03 -10.83 -5.83
CA ASP A 42 -16.23 -12.18 -5.29
C ASP A 42 -14.90 -12.72 -4.73
N LEU A 43 -14.54 -12.24 -3.54
CA LEU A 43 -13.24 -12.51 -2.94
C LEU A 43 -13.09 -13.99 -2.53
N THR A 44 -14.16 -14.60 -2.01
CA THR A 44 -14.16 -16.02 -1.62
C THR A 44 -13.99 -16.92 -2.84
N GLY A 45 -14.78 -16.69 -3.87
CA GLY A 45 -14.66 -17.43 -5.12
C GLY A 45 -13.32 -17.19 -5.83
N ALA A 46 -12.72 -15.99 -5.68
CA ALA A 46 -11.38 -15.73 -6.19
C ALA A 46 -10.32 -16.58 -5.47
N ILE A 47 -10.40 -16.69 -4.14
CA ILE A 47 -9.48 -17.53 -3.35
C ILE A 47 -9.59 -19.00 -3.75
N GLU A 48 -10.80 -19.52 -3.94
CA GLU A 48 -11.04 -20.89 -4.37
C GLU A 48 -10.39 -21.18 -5.72
N GLU A 49 -10.72 -20.38 -6.72
CA GLU A 49 -10.19 -20.54 -8.09
C GLU A 49 -8.66 -20.42 -8.13
N LEU A 50 -8.10 -19.42 -7.43
CA LEU A 50 -6.65 -19.23 -7.38
C LEU A 50 -5.95 -20.34 -6.60
N SER A 51 -6.60 -20.95 -5.61
CA SER A 51 -6.10 -22.13 -4.90
C SER A 51 -6.03 -23.36 -5.82
N TRP A 52 -7.05 -23.58 -6.63
CA TRP A 52 -7.01 -24.63 -7.66
C TRP A 52 -5.90 -24.39 -8.69
N ALA A 53 -5.74 -23.16 -9.15
CA ALA A 53 -4.65 -22.80 -10.06
C ALA A 53 -3.27 -23.14 -9.47
N ILE A 54 -3.04 -22.79 -8.21
CA ILE A 54 -1.80 -23.07 -7.48
C ILE A 54 -1.60 -24.58 -7.29
N GLU A 55 -2.64 -25.30 -6.89
CA GLU A 55 -2.56 -26.74 -6.66
C GLU A 55 -2.20 -27.50 -7.93
N ILE A 56 -2.89 -27.20 -9.03
CA ILE A 56 -2.63 -27.82 -10.33
C ILE A 56 -1.18 -27.53 -10.79
N SER A 57 -0.74 -26.27 -10.70
CA SER A 57 0.61 -25.88 -11.05
C SER A 57 1.65 -26.60 -10.19
N SER A 58 1.45 -26.64 -8.87
CA SER A 58 2.39 -27.27 -7.94
C SER A 58 2.53 -28.79 -8.17
N ARG A 59 1.45 -29.48 -8.48
CA ARG A 59 1.48 -30.92 -8.85
C ARG A 59 2.29 -31.17 -10.12
N LEU A 60 2.25 -30.24 -11.07
CA LEU A 60 3.02 -30.32 -12.31
C LEU A 60 4.48 -30.03 -12.10
N ASP A 61 4.83 -29.09 -11.22
CA ASP A 61 6.21 -28.78 -10.88
C ASP A 61 6.89 -29.97 -10.19
N VAL A 62 6.19 -30.70 -9.33
CA VAL A 62 6.69 -31.95 -8.74
C VAL A 62 6.96 -33.00 -9.83
N ASN A 63 6.03 -33.18 -10.76
CA ASN A 63 6.22 -34.14 -11.88
C ASN A 63 7.33 -33.67 -12.85
N ARG A 64 7.45 -32.34 -13.09
CA ARG A 64 8.55 -31.76 -13.88
C ARG A 64 9.89 -31.90 -13.16
N GLY A 65 9.94 -31.61 -11.84
CA GLY A 65 11.12 -31.74 -11.00
C GLY A 65 11.68 -33.14 -11.01
N THR A 66 10.83 -34.17 -10.93
CA THR A 66 11.26 -35.56 -11.05
C THR A 66 11.80 -35.90 -12.46
N THR A 67 11.17 -35.35 -13.51
CA THR A 67 11.64 -35.53 -14.91
C THR A 67 12.95 -34.79 -15.16
N HIS A 68 13.08 -33.55 -14.65
CA HIS A 68 14.31 -32.77 -14.77
C HIS A 68 15.45 -33.36 -13.95
N LYS A 69 15.20 -33.86 -12.74
CA LYS A 69 16.18 -34.54 -11.91
C LYS A 69 16.64 -35.84 -12.56
N ALA A 70 15.72 -36.59 -13.19
CA ALA A 70 16.05 -37.80 -13.97
C ALA A 70 16.88 -37.48 -15.23
N LEU A 71 16.56 -36.37 -15.92
CA LEU A 71 17.33 -35.87 -17.07
C LEU A 71 18.70 -35.32 -16.63
N ALA A 72 18.75 -34.53 -15.56
CA ALA A 72 20.00 -34.00 -15.00
C ALA A 72 20.94 -35.12 -14.56
N ASN A 73 20.44 -36.14 -13.84
CA ASN A 73 21.22 -37.29 -13.45
C ASN A 73 21.71 -38.10 -14.66
N ARG A 74 20.98 -38.14 -15.78
CA ARG A 74 21.35 -38.84 -17.01
C ARG A 74 22.41 -38.10 -17.82
N PHE A 75 22.57 -36.80 -17.60
CA PHE A 75 23.49 -35.91 -18.30
C PHE A 75 24.51 -35.22 -17.37
N ALA A 76 24.55 -35.59 -16.08
CA ALA A 76 25.46 -34.99 -15.08
C ALA A 76 26.94 -35.11 -15.51
N ASP A 77 27.30 -36.18 -16.16
CA ASP A 77 28.67 -36.41 -16.69
C ASP A 77 29.06 -35.44 -17.83
N ILE A 78 28.06 -34.73 -18.42
CA ILE A 78 28.27 -33.86 -19.58
C ILE A 78 28.09 -32.38 -19.21
N ALA A 79 27.22 -32.05 -18.24
CA ALA A 79 26.76 -30.68 -17.98
C ALA A 79 27.37 -30.03 -16.74
N GLY A 80 28.08 -30.79 -15.87
CA GLY A 80 28.45 -30.27 -14.53
C GLY A 80 27.25 -30.18 -13.62
N ASP A 81 27.46 -29.70 -12.40
CA ASP A 81 26.42 -29.63 -11.37
C ASP A 81 25.17 -28.80 -11.81
N ALA A 82 24.11 -29.49 -12.13
CA ALA A 82 22.82 -28.94 -12.57
C ALA A 82 21.84 -28.81 -11.39
N SER A 83 22.35 -28.84 -10.15
CA SER A 83 21.51 -28.80 -8.92
C SER A 83 20.74 -27.50 -8.72
N ASP A 84 21.12 -26.42 -9.42
CA ASP A 84 20.57 -25.07 -9.23
C ASP A 84 19.60 -24.58 -10.33
N ILE A 85 19.15 -25.47 -11.25
CA ILE A 85 18.12 -25.07 -12.22
C ILE A 85 16.74 -25.18 -11.54
N THR A 86 16.40 -24.22 -10.70
CA THR A 86 15.02 -23.99 -10.30
C THR A 86 14.26 -23.48 -11.52
N VAL A 87 13.38 -24.29 -12.09
CA VAL A 87 12.43 -23.83 -13.10
C VAL A 87 11.47 -22.86 -12.38
N ILE A 88 11.75 -21.58 -12.53
CA ILE A 88 10.85 -20.53 -12.00
C ILE A 88 9.56 -20.62 -12.82
N ASP A 89 8.45 -21.03 -12.20
CA ASP A 89 7.13 -20.94 -12.80
C ASP A 89 6.53 -19.55 -12.47
N PRO A 90 6.59 -18.58 -13.40
CA PRO A 90 6.05 -17.25 -13.18
C PRO A 90 4.54 -17.28 -12.94
N PHE A 91 3.84 -18.28 -13.44
CA PHE A 91 2.40 -18.43 -13.32
C PHE A 91 1.98 -18.69 -11.86
N THR A 92 2.60 -19.65 -11.20
CA THR A 92 2.33 -19.98 -9.80
C THR A 92 2.61 -18.78 -8.90
N ALA A 93 3.68 -18.02 -9.15
CA ALA A 93 4.00 -16.81 -8.41
C ALA A 93 2.92 -15.72 -8.56
N HIS A 94 2.37 -15.52 -9.76
CA HIS A 94 1.27 -14.59 -9.98
C HIS A 94 -0.02 -15.07 -9.32
N ALA A 95 -0.32 -16.37 -9.32
CA ALA A 95 -1.50 -16.93 -8.67
C ALA A 95 -1.45 -16.71 -7.14
N TYR A 96 -0.29 -16.91 -6.52
CA TYR A 96 -0.08 -16.54 -5.12
C TYR A 96 -0.27 -15.04 -4.88
N THR A 97 0.26 -14.17 -5.76
CA THR A 97 0.11 -12.71 -5.63
C THR A 97 -1.37 -12.31 -5.67
N SER A 98 -2.14 -12.81 -6.63
CA SER A 98 -3.57 -12.52 -6.75
C SER A 98 -4.38 -13.08 -5.57
N ARG A 99 -4.06 -14.29 -5.07
CA ARG A 99 -4.73 -14.86 -3.91
C ARG A 99 -4.42 -14.08 -2.64
N GLY A 100 -3.18 -13.63 -2.47
CA GLY A 100 -2.78 -12.73 -1.39
C GLY A 100 -3.61 -11.44 -1.38
N LEU A 101 -3.81 -10.83 -2.55
CA LEU A 101 -4.65 -9.63 -2.67
C LEU A 101 -6.12 -9.92 -2.30
N ALA A 102 -6.68 -11.06 -2.71
CA ALA A 102 -8.04 -11.46 -2.33
C ALA A 102 -8.16 -11.65 -0.80
N ARG A 103 -7.19 -12.33 -0.19
CA ARG A 103 -7.13 -12.53 1.27
C ARG A 103 -7.02 -11.22 2.03
N TYR A 104 -6.15 -10.33 1.58
CA TYR A 104 -5.97 -9.01 2.19
C TYR A 104 -7.26 -8.20 2.18
N ARG A 105 -7.98 -8.19 1.05
CA ARG A 105 -9.29 -7.52 0.93
C ARG A 105 -10.37 -8.15 1.80
N LEU A 106 -10.29 -9.44 2.11
CA LEU A 106 -11.15 -10.14 3.08
C LEU A 106 -10.75 -9.89 4.55
N GLY A 107 -9.62 -9.22 4.80
CA GLY A 107 -9.10 -9.00 6.15
C GLY A 107 -8.18 -10.12 6.66
N ASP A 108 -7.93 -11.18 5.89
CA ASP A 108 -6.92 -12.21 6.19
C ASP A 108 -5.52 -11.69 5.84
N VAL A 109 -5.03 -10.76 6.66
CA VAL A 109 -3.74 -10.09 6.44
C VAL A 109 -2.57 -11.06 6.57
N ASP A 110 -2.64 -12.02 7.50
CA ASP A 110 -1.58 -13.00 7.70
C ASP A 110 -1.49 -14.01 6.55
N GLY A 111 -2.62 -14.54 6.10
CA GLY A 111 -2.68 -15.39 4.93
C GLY A 111 -2.21 -14.69 3.65
N ALA A 112 -2.49 -13.38 3.52
CA ALA A 112 -2.00 -12.58 2.42
C ALA A 112 -0.47 -12.46 2.41
N ILE A 113 0.14 -12.13 3.57
CA ILE A 113 1.59 -12.06 3.71
C ILE A 113 2.24 -13.39 3.36
N MET A 114 1.68 -14.52 3.83
CA MET A 114 2.19 -15.85 3.49
C MET A 114 2.14 -16.14 1.97
N ASP A 115 1.09 -15.72 1.30
CA ASP A 115 0.98 -15.87 -0.15
C ASP A 115 2.02 -15.03 -0.89
N TRP A 116 2.23 -13.78 -0.50
CA TRP A 116 3.26 -12.94 -1.10
C TRP A 116 4.68 -13.41 -0.77
N ASP A 117 4.93 -13.98 0.42
CA ASP A 117 6.20 -14.62 0.75
C ASP A 117 6.49 -15.79 -0.21
N ARG A 118 5.48 -16.61 -0.51
CA ARG A 118 5.58 -17.69 -1.49
C ARG A 118 5.81 -17.17 -2.91
N ALA A 119 5.05 -16.14 -3.31
CA ALA A 119 5.22 -15.50 -4.62
C ALA A 119 6.66 -14.99 -4.81
N ILE A 120 7.20 -14.30 -3.81
CA ILE A 120 8.56 -13.72 -3.81
C ILE A 120 9.63 -14.82 -3.79
N THR A 121 9.39 -15.92 -3.06
CA THR A 121 10.31 -17.07 -3.04
C THR A 121 10.41 -17.70 -4.43
N ILE A 122 9.28 -17.85 -5.14
CA ILE A 122 9.21 -18.42 -6.48
C ILE A 122 9.79 -17.43 -7.51
N ASN A 123 9.42 -16.16 -7.43
CA ASN A 123 9.87 -15.12 -8.35
C ASN A 123 10.27 -13.83 -7.60
N PRO A 124 11.55 -13.68 -7.24
CA PRO A 124 12.07 -12.48 -6.56
C PRO A 124 12.00 -11.18 -7.39
N GLY A 125 11.58 -11.26 -8.66
CA GLY A 125 11.39 -10.13 -9.57
C GLY A 125 9.97 -9.56 -9.57
N LEU A 126 9.05 -10.06 -8.75
CA LEU A 126 7.67 -9.60 -8.70
C LEU A 126 7.52 -8.33 -7.83
N ALA A 127 7.69 -7.16 -8.44
CA ALA A 127 7.56 -5.89 -7.76
C ALA A 127 6.20 -5.70 -7.08
N ALA A 128 5.10 -6.19 -7.68
CA ALA A 128 3.76 -6.13 -7.11
C ALA A 128 3.65 -6.89 -5.78
N ALA A 129 4.24 -8.10 -5.70
CA ALA A 129 4.20 -8.88 -4.46
C ALA A 129 4.91 -8.18 -3.28
N TYR A 130 6.01 -7.48 -3.55
CA TYR A 130 6.66 -6.65 -2.54
C TYR A 130 5.81 -5.43 -2.18
N LEU A 131 5.21 -4.73 -3.16
CA LEU A 131 4.33 -3.59 -2.90
C LEU A 131 3.19 -3.99 -1.97
N ASP A 132 2.45 -5.03 -2.32
CA ASP A 132 1.29 -5.49 -1.58
C ASP A 132 1.65 -6.02 -0.19
N ARG A 133 2.76 -6.78 -0.07
CA ARG A 133 3.26 -7.25 1.23
C ARG A 133 3.70 -6.09 2.11
N GLY A 134 4.30 -5.05 1.54
CA GLY A 134 4.64 -3.81 2.22
C GLY A 134 3.40 -3.13 2.80
N CYS A 135 2.31 -3.03 2.04
CA CYS A 135 1.04 -2.49 2.52
C CYS A 135 0.47 -3.32 3.69
N ALA A 136 0.50 -4.65 3.59
CA ALA A 136 0.04 -5.53 4.65
C ALA A 136 0.91 -5.43 5.93
N ARG A 137 2.23 -5.34 5.77
CA ARG A 137 3.15 -5.13 6.89
C ARG A 137 2.92 -3.80 7.59
N TYR A 138 2.63 -2.75 6.81
CA TYR A 138 2.25 -1.45 7.36
C TYR A 138 0.96 -1.53 8.18
N THR A 139 -0.07 -2.18 7.66
CA THR A 139 -1.34 -2.42 8.37
C THR A 139 -1.11 -3.15 9.72
N LYS A 140 -0.13 -4.05 9.79
CA LYS A 140 0.28 -4.73 11.04
C LYS A 140 1.22 -3.89 11.92
N GLY A 141 1.51 -2.65 11.56
CA GLY A 141 2.43 -1.78 12.31
C GLY A 141 3.92 -2.05 12.06
N ASN A 142 4.27 -3.01 11.20
CA ASN A 142 5.66 -3.29 10.85
C ASN A 142 6.15 -2.30 9.78
N LYS A 143 6.37 -1.04 10.21
CA LYS A 143 6.82 0.04 9.33
C LYS A 143 8.19 -0.23 8.69
N ALA A 144 9.12 -0.83 9.43
CA ALA A 144 10.45 -1.14 8.91
C ALA A 144 10.39 -2.20 7.80
N GLY A 145 9.61 -3.26 8.00
CA GLY A 145 9.38 -4.28 6.98
C GLY A 145 8.65 -3.74 5.74
N ALA A 146 7.72 -2.80 5.92
CA ALA A 146 7.03 -2.13 4.82
C ALA A 146 8.00 -1.30 3.96
N LEU A 147 8.85 -0.48 4.59
CA LEU A 147 9.86 0.30 3.88
C LEU A 147 10.82 -0.57 3.07
N ALA A 148 11.32 -1.66 3.67
CA ALA A 148 12.22 -2.60 2.99
C ALA A 148 11.54 -3.24 1.76
N ASP A 149 10.27 -3.59 1.86
CA ASP A 149 9.49 -4.14 0.74
C ASP A 149 9.28 -3.11 -0.37
N TRP A 150 8.91 -1.86 -0.04
CA TRP A 150 8.73 -0.82 -1.06
C TRP A 150 10.06 -0.40 -1.70
N ASP A 151 11.16 -0.37 -0.95
CA ASP A 151 12.50 -0.18 -1.50
C ASP A 151 12.84 -1.28 -2.52
N ARG A 152 12.52 -2.53 -2.19
CA ARG A 152 12.72 -3.65 -3.11
C ARG A 152 11.80 -3.57 -4.32
N ALA A 153 10.51 -3.25 -4.13
CA ALA A 153 9.55 -3.06 -5.22
C ALA A 153 10.05 -1.98 -6.21
N LEU A 154 10.52 -0.85 -5.69
CA LEU A 154 11.04 0.26 -6.50
C LEU A 154 12.38 -0.04 -7.17
N SER A 155 13.21 -0.90 -6.58
CA SER A 155 14.46 -1.37 -7.23
C SER A 155 14.18 -2.26 -8.43
N ILE A 156 13.05 -2.99 -8.42
CA ILE A 156 12.61 -3.86 -9.52
C ILE A 156 11.82 -3.04 -10.56
N ASN A 157 10.88 -2.23 -10.11
CA ASN A 157 10.05 -1.37 -10.98
C ASN A 157 10.04 0.08 -10.46
N PRO A 158 10.87 0.98 -11.02
CA PRO A 158 10.94 2.39 -10.62
C PRO A 158 9.73 3.24 -11.07
N ARG A 159 8.68 2.62 -11.61
CA ARG A 159 7.46 3.32 -12.06
C ARG A 159 6.23 3.04 -11.19
N LEU A 160 6.40 2.44 -10.03
CA LEU A 160 5.33 2.18 -9.07
C LEU A 160 5.01 3.44 -8.26
N ALA A 161 4.05 4.24 -8.73
CA ALA A 161 3.62 5.47 -8.06
C ALA A 161 3.18 5.22 -6.62
N GLU A 162 2.38 4.17 -6.39
CA GLU A 162 1.88 3.79 -5.07
C GLU A 162 3.00 3.48 -4.08
N ALA A 163 4.06 2.78 -4.51
CA ALA A 163 5.20 2.48 -3.63
C ALA A 163 5.93 3.75 -3.17
N TYR A 164 6.09 4.73 -4.07
CA TYR A 164 6.62 6.04 -3.69
C TYR A 164 5.69 6.78 -2.73
N SER A 165 4.38 6.80 -3.00
CA SER A 165 3.38 7.44 -2.14
C SER A 165 3.40 6.87 -0.72
N ASN A 166 3.34 5.56 -0.59
CA ASN A 166 3.34 4.86 0.68
C ASN A 166 4.65 5.05 1.44
N ARG A 167 5.81 4.96 0.75
CA ARG A 167 7.12 5.20 1.35
C ARG A 167 7.27 6.64 1.81
N GLY A 168 6.79 7.60 1.02
CA GLY A 168 6.78 9.02 1.36
C GLY A 168 5.95 9.31 2.60
N ALA A 169 4.80 8.67 2.77
CA ALA A 169 3.96 8.81 3.96
C ALA A 169 4.69 8.34 5.23
N ILE A 170 5.37 7.18 5.21
CA ILE A 170 6.15 6.72 6.38
C ILE A 170 7.35 7.64 6.64
N ARG A 171 8.06 8.08 5.60
CA ARG A 171 9.20 9.01 5.76
C ARG A 171 8.78 10.31 6.43
N ARG A 172 7.58 10.82 6.11
CA ARG A 172 7.00 11.95 6.83
C ARG A 172 6.82 11.64 8.32
N GLU A 173 6.25 10.49 8.67
CA GLU A 173 6.06 10.05 10.07
C GLU A 173 7.38 9.90 10.82
N GLN A 174 8.48 9.60 10.13
CA GLN A 174 9.83 9.51 10.67
C GLN A 174 10.55 10.87 10.74
N GLY A 175 9.89 11.96 10.29
CA GLY A 175 10.49 13.29 10.23
C GLY A 175 11.47 13.48 9.07
N GLU A 176 11.58 12.53 8.13
CA GLU A 176 12.44 12.60 6.95
C GLU A 176 11.80 13.44 5.84
N THR A 177 11.47 14.68 6.14
CA THR A 177 10.63 15.58 5.34
C THR A 177 11.08 15.71 3.88
N GLU A 178 12.37 15.91 3.62
CA GLU A 178 12.88 16.10 2.25
C GLU A 178 12.86 14.81 1.44
N LYS A 179 13.10 13.66 2.08
CA LYS A 179 12.94 12.36 1.42
C LYS A 179 11.47 12.06 1.13
N ALA A 180 10.57 12.43 2.04
CA ALA A 180 9.13 12.30 1.83
C ALA A 180 8.67 13.13 0.62
N LEU A 181 9.10 14.40 0.52
CA LEU A 181 8.79 15.26 -0.63
C LEU A 181 9.33 14.68 -1.94
N THR A 182 10.55 14.16 -1.93
CA THR A 182 11.16 13.54 -3.11
C THR A 182 10.30 12.38 -3.62
N ASP A 183 9.90 11.49 -2.72
CA ASP A 183 9.05 10.34 -3.07
C ASP A 183 7.65 10.78 -3.55
N LEU A 184 6.99 11.67 -2.81
CA LEU A 184 5.63 12.11 -3.13
C LEU A 184 5.59 12.91 -4.46
N ASN A 185 6.59 13.72 -4.73
CA ASN A 185 6.74 14.39 -6.04
C ASN A 185 6.93 13.38 -7.17
N ARG A 186 7.70 12.32 -6.91
CA ARG A 186 7.88 11.25 -7.89
C ARG A 186 6.59 10.46 -8.11
N ALA A 187 5.83 10.17 -7.05
CA ALA A 187 4.53 9.51 -7.15
C ALA A 187 3.55 10.33 -8.00
N ILE A 188 3.41 11.63 -7.74
CA ILE A 188 2.54 12.53 -8.52
C ILE A 188 2.99 12.63 -9.99
N ALA A 189 4.30 12.66 -10.26
CA ALA A 189 4.82 12.68 -11.61
C ALA A 189 4.51 11.39 -12.40
N LEU A 190 4.35 10.27 -11.70
CA LEU A 190 4.00 8.97 -12.28
C LEU A 190 2.49 8.79 -12.41
N ASP A 191 1.73 9.21 -11.40
CA ASP A 191 0.27 9.21 -11.39
C ASP A 191 -0.28 10.48 -10.74
N ALA A 192 -0.70 11.42 -11.56
CA ALA A 192 -1.31 12.67 -11.12
C ALA A 192 -2.79 12.55 -10.73
N ARG A 193 -3.38 11.34 -10.74
CA ARG A 193 -4.78 11.11 -10.39
C ARG A 193 -4.98 10.45 -9.02
N ASP A 194 -3.92 10.13 -8.33
CA ASP A 194 -4.01 9.58 -6.97
C ASP A 194 -4.23 10.71 -5.94
N ALA A 195 -5.47 10.85 -5.47
CA ALA A 195 -5.85 11.83 -4.47
C ALA A 195 -5.10 11.64 -3.14
N SER A 196 -4.80 10.41 -2.77
CA SER A 196 -4.08 10.08 -1.52
C SER A 196 -2.67 10.64 -1.51
N THR A 197 -1.97 10.58 -2.63
CA THR A 197 -0.61 11.13 -2.75
C THR A 197 -0.58 12.65 -2.55
N TYR A 198 -1.56 13.38 -3.07
CA TYR A 198 -1.68 14.84 -2.80
C TYR A 198 -1.93 15.09 -1.32
N CYS A 199 -2.79 14.32 -0.67
CA CYS A 199 -3.00 14.45 0.78
C CYS A 199 -1.73 14.18 1.57
N HIS A 200 -0.99 13.12 1.26
CA HIS A 200 0.29 12.83 1.91
C HIS A 200 1.26 14.01 1.77
N ARG A 201 1.38 14.59 0.57
CA ARG A 201 2.24 15.77 0.36
C ARG A 201 1.70 17.02 1.05
N GLY A 202 0.39 17.22 1.06
CA GLY A 202 -0.26 18.28 1.80
C GLY A 202 0.07 18.26 3.29
N PHE A 203 0.09 17.07 3.90
CA PHE A 203 0.53 16.92 5.30
C PHE A 203 2.02 17.18 5.50
N VAL A 204 2.87 16.86 4.54
CA VAL A 204 4.30 17.26 4.59
C VAL A 204 4.43 18.78 4.56
N TRP A 205 3.62 19.48 3.76
CA TRP A 205 3.61 20.96 3.74
C TRP A 205 3.09 21.55 5.05
N ILE A 206 2.11 20.91 5.72
CA ILE A 206 1.69 21.29 7.08
C ILE A 206 2.88 21.20 8.05
N ASP A 207 3.62 20.11 8.05
CA ASP A 207 4.79 19.91 8.91
C ASP A 207 5.87 20.98 8.67
N LYS A 208 6.00 21.47 7.43
CA LYS A 208 6.89 22.57 7.04
C LYS A 208 6.28 23.97 7.27
N ARG A 209 5.05 24.08 7.72
CA ARG A 209 4.28 25.32 7.84
C ARG A 209 4.09 26.09 6.52
N GLU A 210 4.09 25.37 5.41
CA GLU A 210 3.85 25.89 4.05
C GLU A 210 2.35 25.79 3.72
N TRP A 211 1.52 26.57 4.44
CA TRP A 211 0.07 26.41 4.48
C TRP A 211 -0.61 26.51 3.12
N GLN A 212 -0.19 27.46 2.27
CA GLN A 212 -0.77 27.64 0.93
C GLN A 212 -0.48 26.44 0.03
N ARG A 213 0.71 25.85 0.15
CA ARG A 213 1.05 24.62 -0.61
C ARG A 213 0.22 23.45 -0.11
N ALA A 214 0.03 23.34 1.20
CA ALA A 214 -0.83 22.33 1.79
C ALA A 214 -2.27 22.45 1.28
N ILE A 215 -2.86 23.66 1.30
CA ILE A 215 -4.21 23.92 0.79
C ILE A 215 -4.31 23.52 -0.68
N SER A 216 -3.35 23.93 -1.51
CA SER A 216 -3.33 23.57 -2.95
C SER A 216 -3.33 22.06 -3.18
N ASP A 217 -2.56 21.29 -2.40
CA ASP A 217 -2.54 19.84 -2.50
C ASP A 217 -3.86 19.21 -2.04
N PHE A 218 -4.44 19.67 -0.92
CA PHE A 218 -5.75 19.19 -0.50
C PHE A 218 -6.87 19.56 -1.47
N ASP A 219 -6.80 20.73 -2.12
CA ASP A 219 -7.74 21.11 -3.18
C ASP A 219 -7.66 20.16 -4.38
N ASN A 220 -6.44 19.77 -4.80
CA ASN A 220 -6.25 18.78 -5.83
C ASN A 220 -6.83 17.42 -5.42
N ALA A 221 -6.57 16.98 -4.18
CA ALA A 221 -7.12 15.73 -3.65
C ALA A 221 -8.66 15.74 -3.65
N ILE A 222 -9.28 16.81 -3.15
CA ILE A 222 -10.75 16.97 -3.11
C ILE A 222 -11.35 17.03 -4.51
N LYS A 223 -10.66 17.65 -5.47
CA LYS A 223 -11.09 17.70 -6.86
C LYS A 223 -11.10 16.30 -7.49
N LEU A 224 -10.10 15.48 -7.19
CA LEU A 224 -9.97 14.11 -7.69
C LEU A 224 -10.97 13.17 -7.00
N GLU A 225 -11.09 13.28 -5.66
CA GLU A 225 -11.95 12.46 -4.83
C GLU A 225 -12.72 13.31 -3.82
N PRO A 226 -13.94 13.79 -4.17
CA PRO A 226 -14.72 14.69 -3.31
C PRO A 226 -15.21 14.08 -1.98
N ARG A 227 -14.98 12.79 -1.77
CA ARG A 227 -15.39 12.08 -0.55
C ARG A 227 -14.23 11.71 0.37
N ILE A 228 -13.04 12.23 0.12
CA ILE A 228 -11.84 11.96 0.93
C ILE A 228 -11.83 12.83 2.20
N ALA A 229 -12.33 12.28 3.32
CA ALA A 229 -12.55 13.01 4.57
C ALA A 229 -11.29 13.71 5.12
N TRP A 230 -10.16 13.00 5.08
CA TRP A 230 -8.90 13.50 5.62
C TRP A 230 -8.24 14.62 4.80
N ALA A 231 -8.64 14.82 3.52
CA ALA A 231 -8.25 15.99 2.76
C ALA A 231 -8.94 17.27 3.29
N TYR A 232 -10.22 17.19 3.59
CA TYR A 232 -10.92 18.31 4.24
C TYR A 232 -10.34 18.60 5.63
N GLN A 233 -10.07 17.56 6.43
CA GLN A 233 -9.40 17.75 7.73
C GLN A 233 -8.04 18.44 7.55
N GLY A 234 -7.19 18.01 6.63
CA GLY A 234 -5.88 18.61 6.39
C GLY A 234 -5.98 20.07 5.93
N ARG A 235 -6.93 20.38 5.02
CA ARG A 235 -7.17 21.75 4.56
C ARG A 235 -7.69 22.63 5.70
N GLY A 236 -8.58 22.11 6.53
CA GLY A 236 -9.06 22.79 7.73
C GLY A 236 -7.94 23.15 8.71
N ILE A 237 -6.97 22.24 8.92
CA ILE A 237 -5.78 22.51 9.74
C ILE A 237 -4.98 23.67 9.14
N ALA A 238 -4.65 23.64 7.86
CA ALA A 238 -3.88 24.70 7.21
C ALA A 238 -4.60 26.05 7.25
N ARG A 239 -5.93 26.08 7.09
CA ARG A 239 -6.76 27.29 7.22
C ARG A 239 -6.79 27.84 8.65
N THR A 240 -6.81 26.96 9.65
CA THR A 240 -6.75 27.38 11.07
C THR A 240 -5.47 28.15 11.37
N ASP A 241 -4.33 27.66 10.88
CA ASP A 241 -3.04 28.33 11.08
C ASP A 241 -2.92 29.67 10.32
N LEU A 242 -3.70 29.83 9.26
CA LEU A 242 -3.88 31.11 8.56
C LEU A 242 -4.93 32.03 9.21
N ASN A 243 -5.54 31.64 10.33
CA ASN A 243 -6.65 32.29 11.02
C ASN A 243 -7.94 32.41 10.17
N ASP A 244 -8.09 31.63 9.10
CA ASP A 244 -9.33 31.50 8.31
C ASP A 244 -10.27 30.48 9.01
N PHE A 245 -10.77 30.87 10.18
CA PHE A 245 -11.55 29.99 11.06
C PHE A 245 -12.90 29.60 10.45
N GLU A 246 -13.54 30.49 9.68
CA GLU A 246 -14.82 30.22 9.02
C GLU A 246 -14.67 29.10 7.99
N ALA A 247 -13.69 29.19 7.11
CA ALA A 247 -13.43 28.15 6.10
C ALA A 247 -12.91 26.85 6.74
N ALA A 248 -12.13 26.93 7.82
CA ALA A 248 -11.68 25.77 8.56
C ALA A 248 -12.85 24.99 9.18
N MET A 249 -13.84 25.70 9.77
CA MET A 249 -15.07 25.11 10.35
C MET A 249 -15.90 24.37 9.29
N VAL A 250 -16.02 24.93 8.08
CA VAL A 250 -16.71 24.28 6.96
C VAL A 250 -15.98 22.97 6.59
N ASP A 251 -14.66 23.02 6.50
CA ASP A 251 -13.85 21.85 6.15
C ASP A 251 -13.95 20.75 7.22
N PHE A 252 -13.78 21.07 8.49
CA PHE A 252 -13.90 20.06 9.55
C PHE A 252 -15.31 19.47 9.61
N SER A 253 -16.36 20.29 9.42
CA SER A 253 -17.73 19.78 9.38
C SER A 253 -17.92 18.83 8.21
N ARG A 254 -17.38 19.16 7.02
CA ARG A 254 -17.44 18.27 5.87
C ARG A 254 -16.65 16.97 6.08
N ALA A 255 -15.48 17.05 6.72
CA ALA A 255 -14.71 15.86 7.09
C ALA A 255 -15.51 14.90 7.99
N LEU A 256 -16.22 15.45 8.98
CA LEU A 256 -17.05 14.69 9.93
C LEU A 256 -18.36 14.14 9.34
N GLU A 257 -18.92 14.81 8.34
CA GLU A 257 -20.05 14.28 7.55
C GLU A 257 -19.62 13.03 6.75
N LEU A 258 -18.38 13.04 6.23
CA LEU A 258 -17.83 11.95 5.44
C LEU A 258 -17.32 10.79 6.31
N ASP A 259 -16.69 11.11 7.43
CA ASP A 259 -16.20 10.15 8.42
C ASP A 259 -16.49 10.60 9.85
N PRO A 260 -17.60 10.14 10.45
CA PRO A 260 -17.97 10.46 11.83
C PRO A 260 -17.03 9.88 12.91
N MET A 261 -16.03 9.09 12.50
CA MET A 261 -15.04 8.53 13.43
C MET A 261 -13.69 9.28 13.39
N LEU A 262 -13.59 10.35 12.60
CA LEU A 262 -12.36 11.09 12.39
C LEU A 262 -12.02 11.98 13.62
N LEU A 263 -11.38 11.36 14.61
CA LEU A 263 -11.07 11.96 15.91
C LEU A 263 -10.39 13.33 15.79
N ASN A 264 -9.38 13.43 14.90
CA ASN A 264 -8.62 14.66 14.74
C ASN A 264 -9.48 15.83 14.18
N ALA A 265 -10.53 15.54 13.42
CA ALA A 265 -11.43 16.57 12.93
C ALA A 265 -12.27 17.16 14.06
N TYR A 266 -12.80 16.33 14.97
CA TYR A 266 -13.45 16.83 16.20
C TYR A 266 -12.49 17.65 17.06
N LEU A 267 -11.29 17.12 17.31
CA LEU A 267 -10.28 17.81 18.12
C LEU A 267 -9.98 19.20 17.57
N ASN A 268 -9.66 19.29 16.27
CA ASN A 268 -9.29 20.56 15.66
C ASN A 268 -10.47 21.53 15.55
N ARG A 269 -11.69 21.03 15.23
CA ARG A 269 -12.90 21.86 15.21
C ARG A 269 -13.20 22.41 16.58
N GLY A 270 -13.15 21.63 17.64
CA GLY A 270 -13.32 22.06 19.02
C GLY A 270 -12.29 23.12 19.43
N LEU A 271 -11.02 22.96 19.02
CA LEU A 271 -10.00 23.99 19.30
C LEU A 271 -10.31 25.33 18.58
N VAL A 272 -10.76 25.28 17.32
CA VAL A 272 -11.17 26.49 16.57
C VAL A 272 -12.38 27.14 17.25
N LEU A 273 -13.38 26.37 17.70
CA LEU A 273 -14.53 26.89 18.44
C LEU A 273 -14.11 27.60 19.72
N LEU A 274 -13.15 27.02 20.48
CA LEU A 274 -12.58 27.71 21.66
C LEU A 274 -11.92 29.04 21.31
N LEU A 275 -11.15 29.09 20.23
CA LEU A 275 -10.50 30.32 19.78
C LEU A 275 -11.51 31.39 19.36
N GLN A 276 -12.71 30.98 18.93
CA GLN A 276 -13.84 31.87 18.63
C GLN A 276 -14.72 32.21 19.84
N GLY A 277 -14.44 31.69 21.05
CA GLY A 277 -15.24 31.92 22.27
C GLY A 277 -16.53 31.09 22.32
N LYS A 278 -16.67 30.06 21.49
CA LYS A 278 -17.84 29.17 21.44
C LYS A 278 -17.63 27.93 22.32
N ASP A 279 -17.37 28.14 23.60
CA ASP A 279 -16.92 27.12 24.53
C ASP A 279 -17.91 25.95 24.65
N SER A 280 -19.23 26.22 24.72
CA SER A 280 -20.25 25.16 24.82
C SER A 280 -20.33 24.25 23.57
N GLU A 281 -20.01 24.76 22.38
CA GLU A 281 -19.97 24.00 21.16
C GLU A 281 -18.67 23.14 21.11
N ALA A 282 -17.55 23.73 21.56
CA ALA A 282 -16.26 23.03 21.65
C ALA A 282 -16.36 21.84 22.61
N ASP A 283 -17.04 21.97 23.75
CA ASP A 283 -17.21 20.90 24.73
C ASP A 283 -17.92 19.67 24.14
N LYS A 284 -18.84 19.85 23.20
CA LYS A 284 -19.49 18.73 22.49
C LYS A 284 -18.48 17.93 21.61
N ASP A 285 -17.64 18.65 20.91
CA ASP A 285 -16.59 17.99 20.09
C ASP A 285 -15.57 17.29 20.98
N PHE A 286 -15.13 17.88 22.08
CA PHE A 286 -14.22 17.26 23.02
C PHE A 286 -14.83 16.04 23.73
N ALA A 287 -16.11 16.08 24.07
CA ALA A 287 -16.81 14.90 24.60
C ALA A 287 -16.80 13.76 23.58
N ARG A 288 -16.97 14.07 22.28
CA ARG A 288 -16.87 13.06 21.22
C ARG A 288 -15.45 12.52 21.09
N VAL A 289 -14.43 13.36 21.17
CA VAL A 289 -13.01 12.95 21.20
C VAL A 289 -12.76 11.95 22.32
N LEU A 290 -13.23 12.25 23.55
CA LEU A 290 -13.06 11.35 24.71
C LEU A 290 -13.90 10.07 24.62
N THR A 291 -15.03 10.09 23.92
CA THR A 291 -15.80 8.88 23.63
C THR A 291 -15.05 7.96 22.66
N LEU A 292 -14.40 8.54 21.65
CA LEU A 292 -13.65 7.78 20.64
C LEU A 292 -12.30 7.28 21.18
N LYS A 293 -11.64 8.07 22.04
CA LYS A 293 -10.31 7.79 22.54
C LYS A 293 -10.10 8.34 23.95
N PRO A 294 -10.57 7.64 25.00
CA PRO A 294 -10.51 8.12 26.38
C PRO A 294 -9.10 8.39 26.90
N GLU A 295 -8.11 7.63 26.42
CA GLU A 295 -6.72 7.71 26.85
C GLU A 295 -6.02 9.04 26.55
N ILE A 296 -6.54 9.87 25.66
CA ILE A 296 -5.92 11.16 25.33
C ILE A 296 -6.41 12.32 26.21
N LYS A 297 -7.17 12.06 27.28
CA LYS A 297 -7.78 13.07 28.13
C LYS A 297 -6.79 14.14 28.61
N THR A 298 -5.66 13.74 29.17
CA THR A 298 -4.63 14.66 29.69
C THR A 298 -4.04 15.55 28.57
N GLU A 299 -3.79 14.97 27.40
CA GLU A 299 -3.28 15.75 26.27
C GLU A 299 -4.36 16.72 25.72
N LEU A 300 -5.61 16.29 25.70
CA LEU A 300 -6.74 17.13 25.32
C LEU A 300 -6.87 18.33 26.26
N GLU A 301 -6.86 18.10 27.59
CA GLU A 301 -6.93 19.17 28.61
C GLU A 301 -5.80 20.17 28.43
N ARG A 302 -4.57 19.71 28.19
CA ARG A 302 -3.43 20.58 27.91
C ARG A 302 -3.64 21.45 26.66
N ARG A 303 -4.19 20.89 25.57
CA ARG A 303 -4.48 21.63 24.33
C ARG A 303 -5.61 22.66 24.54
N ILE A 304 -6.64 22.30 25.29
CA ILE A 304 -7.73 23.21 25.65
C ILE A 304 -7.20 24.43 26.43
N GLU A 305 -6.35 24.16 27.43
CA GLU A 305 -5.74 25.24 28.24
C GLU A 305 -4.87 26.16 27.37
N LEU A 306 -4.04 25.59 26.48
CA LEU A 306 -3.25 26.38 25.55
C LEU A 306 -4.12 27.26 24.65
N ALA A 307 -5.21 26.73 24.10
CA ALA A 307 -6.12 27.48 23.23
C ALA A 307 -6.81 28.62 24.00
N LYS A 308 -7.23 28.40 25.28
CA LYS A 308 -7.79 29.42 26.13
C LYS A 308 -6.79 30.55 26.44
N ASN A 309 -5.54 30.20 26.71
CA ASN A 309 -4.47 31.15 26.94
C ASN A 309 -4.16 31.99 25.69
N LEU A 310 -4.13 31.36 24.50
CA LEU A 310 -3.96 32.08 23.23
C LEU A 310 -5.11 33.07 22.96
N ARG A 311 -6.33 32.68 23.30
CA ARG A 311 -7.51 33.59 23.20
C ARG A 311 -7.38 34.78 24.15
N SER A 312 -7.01 34.54 25.41
CA SER A 312 -6.88 35.62 26.43
C SER A 312 -5.77 36.62 26.10
N ASN A 313 -4.71 36.18 25.42
CA ASN A 313 -3.60 37.05 25.04
C ASN A 313 -3.88 37.90 23.77
N LYS A 314 -5.00 37.65 23.07
CA LYS A 314 -5.41 38.44 21.89
C LYS A 314 -6.25 39.68 22.27
N TYR A 315 -6.65 39.81 23.53
CA TYR A 315 -7.41 40.94 24.10
C TYR A 315 -6.63 41.58 25.24
#